data_b49e3ae66d94d5c1a029bd2912cb02b5
#
_entry.id   b49e3ae66d94d5c1a029bd2912cb02b5
#
_cell.length_a   1.000
_cell.length_b   1.000
_cell.length_c   1.000
_cell.angle_alpha   90.00
_cell.angle_beta   90.00
_cell.angle_gamma   90.00
#
_symmetry.space_group_name_H-M   'P 1'
#
loop_
_entity.id
_entity.type
_entity.pdbx_description
1 polymer ?
#
loop_
_entity_poly.entity_id
_entity_poly.type
_entity_poly.pdbx_seq_one_letter_code
_entity_poly.pdbx_strand_id
1 'polypeptide(L)'
;IIMGIHGKKFNELLFITYFLMFQSFYIIGSPSNNKYRYQKALSLVGIIGMNVILLTLSFKVIWLDIIDLNINLQKIIISPEFIQLVIVLILSIFIKNKFKNQNSTSSFNLYRWIEIPFILIFILGYFLPISVHLINILVLGIGIITIQEGIKNNSLSILNLGLFITSLLIVFRFF
;
A
#
# COMPACT_ATOMS: atom_id res chain seq x y z
N ILE A 1 24.97 34.14 -3.44
CA ILE A 1 24.41 33.54 -2.20
C ILE A 1 23.70 32.27 -2.66
N ILE A 2 24.43 31.15 -2.68
CA ILE A 2 23.91 29.82 -2.97
C ILE A 2 23.35 29.35 -1.63
N MET A 3 22.03 29.51 -1.41
CA MET A 3 21.31 28.83 -0.33
C MET A 3 21.41 27.33 -0.64
N GLY A 4 22.23 26.63 0.17
CA GLY A 4 22.30 25.18 0.14
C GLY A 4 20.91 24.61 0.43
N ILE A 5 20.30 24.06 -0.58
CA ILE A 5 19.13 23.17 -0.43
C ILE A 5 19.69 21.93 0.26
N HIS A 6 19.68 21.94 1.59
CA HIS A 6 19.90 20.73 2.38
C HIS A 6 18.89 19.72 1.93
N GLY A 7 19.39 18.69 1.27
CA GLY A 7 18.61 17.67 0.60
C GLY A 7 17.50 17.12 1.47
N LYS A 8 16.27 17.30 1.03
CA LYS A 8 15.14 16.48 1.48
C LYS A 8 15.54 15.05 1.19
N LYS A 9 16.03 14.35 2.21
CA LYS A 9 16.10 12.89 2.18
C LYS A 9 14.65 12.42 2.14
N PHE A 10 14.15 12.22 0.95
CA PHE A 10 12.88 11.56 0.77
C PHE A 10 13.13 10.09 1.09
N ASN A 11 12.66 9.64 2.25
CA ASN A 11 12.87 8.28 2.72
C ASN A 11 11.89 7.35 1.99
N GLU A 12 12.24 7.01 0.77
CA GLU A 12 11.40 6.22 -0.14
C GLU A 12 11.05 4.85 0.43
N LEU A 13 11.99 4.24 1.16
CA LEU A 13 11.77 2.96 1.82
C LEU A 13 10.65 3.04 2.87
N LEU A 14 10.33 4.23 3.38
CA LEU A 14 9.22 4.42 4.30
C LEU A 14 7.87 4.12 3.66
N PHE A 15 7.69 4.36 2.36
CA PHE A 15 6.44 4.00 1.69
C PHE A 15 6.18 2.49 1.75
N ILE A 16 7.21 1.68 1.46
CA ILE A 16 7.10 0.21 1.55
C ILE A 16 6.87 -0.19 3.01
N THR A 17 7.61 0.41 3.95
CA THR A 17 7.51 0.10 5.38
C THR A 17 6.10 0.37 5.90
N TYR A 18 5.55 1.56 5.64
CA TYR A 18 4.19 1.91 6.06
C TYR A 18 3.13 1.07 5.36
N PHE A 19 3.33 0.75 4.07
CA PHE A 19 2.41 -0.12 3.34
C PHE A 19 2.32 -1.51 3.99
N LEU A 20 3.45 -2.14 4.30
CA LEU A 20 3.51 -3.44 4.98
C LEU A 20 2.92 -3.38 6.40
N MET A 21 3.11 -2.27 7.11
CA MET A 21 2.53 -2.05 8.43
C MET A 21 1.00 -1.98 8.35
N PHE A 22 0.43 -1.19 7.42
CA PHE A 22 -1.02 -1.11 7.22
C PHE A 22 -1.61 -2.42 6.75
N GLN A 23 -0.88 -3.16 5.91
CA GLN A 23 -1.28 -4.50 5.51
C GLN A 23 -1.32 -5.47 6.70
N SER A 24 -0.35 -5.36 7.61
CA SER A 24 -0.34 -6.16 8.83
C SER A 24 -1.56 -5.83 9.71
N PHE A 25 -1.95 -4.56 9.83
CA PHE A 25 -3.17 -4.17 10.54
C PHE A 25 -4.42 -4.76 9.89
N TYR A 26 -4.49 -4.75 8.55
CA TYR A 26 -5.57 -5.40 7.83
C TYR A 26 -5.64 -6.89 8.13
N ILE A 27 -4.52 -7.61 8.08
CA ILE A 27 -4.47 -9.07 8.31
C ILE A 27 -4.89 -9.42 9.75
N ILE A 28 -4.42 -8.67 10.75
CA ILE A 28 -4.77 -8.87 12.15
C ILE A 28 -6.26 -8.56 12.39
N GLY A 29 -6.79 -7.55 11.71
CA GLY A 29 -8.18 -7.11 11.85
C GLY A 29 -9.20 -7.89 11.03
N SER A 30 -8.78 -8.78 10.13
CA SER A 30 -9.62 -9.52 9.17
C SER A 30 -9.92 -11.00 9.50
N PRO A 31 -9.95 -11.49 10.74
CA PRO A 31 -10.37 -12.85 11.02
C PRO A 31 -11.86 -13.04 10.71
N SER A 32 -12.21 -14.24 10.22
CA SER A 32 -13.57 -14.62 9.79
C SER A 32 -14.64 -14.58 10.89
N ASN A 33 -14.22 -14.55 12.14
CA ASN A 33 -15.07 -14.33 13.29
C ASN A 33 -14.76 -12.95 13.90
N ASN A 34 -15.40 -11.91 13.39
CA ASN A 34 -15.35 -10.55 13.95
C ASN A 34 -15.91 -10.50 15.39
N LYS A 35 -15.28 -11.21 16.31
CA LYS A 35 -15.72 -11.31 17.70
C LYS A 35 -15.57 -9.99 18.47
N TYR A 36 -14.67 -9.11 17.98
CA TYR A 36 -14.34 -7.88 18.69
C TYR A 36 -14.40 -6.65 17.78
N ARG A 37 -15.01 -5.59 18.29
CA ARG A 37 -15.17 -4.30 17.58
C ARG A 37 -13.83 -3.68 17.12
N TYR A 38 -12.77 -3.84 17.91
CA TYR A 38 -11.44 -3.31 17.59
C TYR A 38 -10.80 -3.98 16.36
N GLN A 39 -11.10 -5.26 16.10
CA GLN A 39 -10.59 -5.97 14.93
C GLN A 39 -11.12 -5.35 13.64
N LYS A 40 -12.41 -5.03 13.60
CA LYS A 40 -13.02 -4.34 12.46
C LYS A 40 -12.42 -2.96 12.23
N ALA A 41 -12.17 -2.21 13.31
CA ALA A 41 -11.51 -0.91 13.22
C ALA A 41 -10.07 -1.04 12.69
N LEU A 42 -9.31 -2.02 13.15
CA LEU A 42 -7.94 -2.27 12.71
C LEU A 42 -7.88 -2.63 11.22
N SER A 43 -8.81 -3.47 10.75
CA SER A 43 -8.93 -3.82 9.33
C SER A 43 -9.24 -2.58 8.47
N LEU A 44 -10.15 -1.71 8.92
CA LEU A 44 -10.48 -0.48 8.21
C LEU A 44 -9.29 0.47 8.13
N VAL A 45 -8.57 0.67 9.24
CA VAL A 45 -7.33 1.48 9.27
C VAL A 45 -6.30 0.93 8.30
N GLY A 46 -6.14 -0.40 8.25
CA GLY A 46 -5.25 -1.06 7.30
C GLY A 46 -5.62 -0.78 5.85
N ILE A 47 -6.90 -0.95 5.48
CA ILE A 47 -7.39 -0.68 4.11
C ILE A 47 -7.19 0.79 3.74
N ILE A 48 -7.62 1.71 4.61
CA ILE A 48 -7.51 3.15 4.35
C ILE A 48 -6.04 3.54 4.19
N GLY A 49 -5.16 3.10 5.11
CA GLY A 49 -3.74 3.42 5.06
C GLY A 49 -3.05 2.93 3.79
N MET A 50 -3.31 1.67 3.36
CA MET A 50 -2.77 1.16 2.09
C MET A 50 -3.26 1.99 0.89
N ASN A 51 -4.55 2.32 0.82
CA ASN A 51 -5.09 3.12 -0.28
C ASN A 51 -4.54 4.55 -0.30
N VAL A 52 -4.33 5.18 0.86
CA VAL A 52 -3.69 6.50 0.95
C VAL A 52 -2.29 6.46 0.36
N ILE A 53 -1.48 5.45 0.71
CA ILE A 53 -0.12 5.30 0.17
C ILE A 53 -0.16 5.11 -1.36
N LEU A 54 -1.04 4.23 -1.85
CA LEU A 54 -1.17 3.98 -3.29
C LEU A 54 -1.61 5.23 -4.05
N LEU A 55 -2.60 5.97 -3.53
CA LEU A 55 -3.05 7.23 -4.10
C LEU A 55 -1.94 8.29 -4.07
N THR A 56 -1.16 8.36 -2.99
CA THR A 56 0.01 9.26 -2.92
C THR A 56 1.01 8.91 -4.01
N LEU A 57 1.34 7.64 -4.21
CA LEU A 57 2.25 7.19 -5.25
C LEU A 57 1.66 7.28 -6.68
N SER A 58 0.37 7.58 -6.84
CA SER A 58 -0.22 7.86 -8.14
C SER A 58 0.21 9.21 -8.74
N PHE A 59 0.80 10.10 -7.93
CA PHE A 59 1.31 11.39 -8.39
C PHE A 59 2.69 11.27 -9.04
N LYS A 60 2.83 11.81 -10.26
CA LYS A 60 4.09 11.79 -11.01
C LYS A 60 5.24 12.48 -10.27
N VAL A 61 4.95 13.54 -9.53
CA VAL A 61 5.96 14.35 -8.82
C VAL A 61 6.78 13.49 -7.86
N ILE A 62 6.15 12.56 -7.16
CA ILE A 62 6.82 11.67 -6.19
C ILE A 62 7.83 10.75 -6.89
N TRP A 63 7.49 10.26 -8.08
CA TRP A 63 8.39 9.39 -8.86
C TRP A 63 9.57 10.14 -9.47
N LEU A 64 9.42 11.42 -9.80
CA LEU A 64 10.54 12.25 -10.26
C LEU A 64 11.60 12.37 -9.15
N ASP A 65 11.16 12.59 -7.92
CA ASP A 65 12.08 12.64 -6.77
C ASP A 65 12.78 11.30 -6.52
N ILE A 66 12.11 10.16 -6.81
CA ILE A 66 12.66 8.80 -6.65
C ILE A 66 13.69 8.48 -7.76
N ILE A 67 13.42 8.86 -9.01
CA ILE A 67 14.27 8.53 -10.16
C ILE A 67 15.57 9.35 -10.16
N ASP A 68 15.53 10.60 -9.69
CA ASP A 68 16.71 11.50 -9.66
C ASP A 68 17.77 11.13 -8.61
N LEU A 69 17.49 10.10 -7.80
CA LEU A 69 18.43 9.67 -6.78
C LEU A 69 19.55 8.83 -7.38
N ASN A 70 20.78 9.33 -7.29
CA ASN A 70 21.97 8.52 -7.46
C ASN A 70 21.99 7.41 -6.40
N ILE A 71 21.50 6.23 -6.76
CA ILE A 71 21.35 5.08 -5.87
C ILE A 71 22.72 4.58 -5.44
N ASN A 72 23.16 4.97 -4.25
CA ASN A 72 24.32 4.35 -3.61
C ASN A 72 23.82 3.21 -2.71
N LEU A 73 23.85 1.98 -3.24
CA LEU A 73 23.35 0.78 -2.54
C LEU A 73 24.00 0.59 -1.15
N GLN A 74 25.27 0.93 -0.98
CA GLN A 74 25.93 0.81 0.33
C GLN A 74 25.33 1.76 1.36
N LYS A 75 24.98 3.00 0.97
CA LYS A 75 24.31 3.94 1.87
C LYS A 75 22.90 3.52 2.22
N ILE A 76 22.18 2.87 1.30
CA ILE A 76 20.83 2.37 1.54
C ILE A 76 20.86 1.24 2.56
N ILE A 77 21.76 0.26 2.41
CA ILE A 77 21.81 -0.93 3.29
C ILE A 77 22.16 -0.55 4.74
N ILE A 78 22.95 0.48 4.95
CA ILE A 78 23.36 0.95 6.28
C ILE A 78 22.33 1.94 6.87
N SER A 79 21.34 2.37 6.09
CA SER A 79 20.36 3.36 6.55
C SER A 79 19.41 2.78 7.62
N PRO A 80 19.02 3.58 8.61
CA PRO A 80 18.05 3.16 9.63
C PRO A 80 16.71 2.79 9.01
N GLU A 81 16.34 3.41 7.90
CA GLU A 81 15.11 3.14 7.15
C GLU A 81 15.11 1.72 6.56
N PHE A 82 16.27 1.25 6.08
CA PHE A 82 16.39 -0.13 5.58
C PHE A 82 16.27 -1.15 6.71
N ILE A 83 16.88 -0.88 7.86
CA ILE A 83 16.76 -1.75 9.04
C ILE A 83 15.28 -1.83 9.47
N GLN A 84 14.59 -0.68 9.52
CA GLN A 84 13.17 -0.62 9.84
C GLN A 84 12.32 -1.42 8.84
N LEU A 85 12.60 -1.31 7.54
CA LEU A 85 11.94 -2.07 6.48
C LEU A 85 12.10 -3.58 6.71
N VAL A 86 13.31 -4.05 6.98
CA VAL A 86 13.60 -5.48 7.21
C VAL A 86 12.83 -5.99 8.42
N ILE A 87 12.81 -5.24 9.54
CA ILE A 87 12.05 -5.61 10.74
C ILE A 87 10.56 -5.72 10.42
N VAL A 88 9.97 -4.74 9.75
CA VAL A 88 8.54 -4.73 9.41
C VAL A 88 8.20 -5.85 8.42
N LEU A 89 9.10 -6.16 7.48
CA LEU A 89 8.92 -7.26 6.54
C LEU A 89 8.88 -8.61 7.25
N ILE A 90 9.82 -8.86 8.18
CA ILE A 90 9.84 -10.09 8.99
C ILE A 90 8.55 -10.20 9.81
N LEU A 91 8.12 -9.11 10.46
CA LEU A 91 6.87 -9.07 11.22
C LEU A 91 5.65 -9.33 10.35
N SER A 92 5.59 -8.76 9.15
CA SER A 92 4.50 -8.96 8.19
C SER A 92 4.40 -10.43 7.77
N ILE A 93 5.52 -11.08 7.46
CA ILE A 93 5.57 -12.52 7.12
C ILE A 93 5.10 -13.37 8.30
N PHE A 94 5.57 -13.07 9.51
CA PHE A 94 5.16 -13.78 10.73
C PHE A 94 3.65 -13.67 10.97
N ILE A 95 3.09 -12.46 10.87
CA ILE A 95 1.65 -12.20 10.99
C ILE A 95 0.86 -12.97 9.94
N LYS A 96 1.29 -12.96 8.67
CA LYS A 96 0.66 -13.72 7.59
C LYS A 96 0.59 -15.22 7.88
N ASN A 97 1.71 -15.78 8.34
CA ASN A 97 1.78 -17.20 8.65
C ASN A 97 0.88 -17.57 9.84
N LYS A 98 0.87 -16.74 10.89
CA LYS A 98 0.02 -16.94 12.07
C LYS A 98 -1.47 -16.91 11.74
N PHE A 99 -1.89 -16.02 10.84
CA PHE A 99 -3.30 -15.83 10.49
C PHE A 99 -3.70 -16.54 9.17
N LYS A 100 -2.84 -17.41 8.61
CA LYS A 100 -3.07 -18.12 7.36
C LYS A 100 -4.38 -18.95 7.36
N ASN A 101 -4.64 -19.67 8.44
CA ASN A 101 -5.77 -20.61 8.53
C ASN A 101 -7.10 -19.96 8.93
N GLN A 102 -7.09 -18.72 9.40
CA GLN A 102 -8.30 -18.05 9.92
C GLN A 102 -9.12 -17.36 8.82
N ASN A 103 -8.57 -17.16 7.62
CA ASN A 103 -9.15 -16.29 6.59
C ASN A 103 -9.73 -17.06 5.38
N SER A 104 -10.03 -18.35 5.51
CA SER A 104 -10.43 -19.18 4.36
C SER A 104 -11.80 -18.87 3.75
N THR A 105 -12.62 -18.05 4.39
CA THR A 105 -14.02 -17.81 3.97
C THR A 105 -14.35 -16.37 3.57
N SER A 106 -13.44 -15.40 3.74
CA SER A 106 -13.74 -14.02 3.37
C SER A 106 -13.25 -13.70 1.95
N SER A 107 -14.14 -13.12 1.17
CA SER A 107 -13.92 -12.66 -0.22
C SER A 107 -12.82 -11.56 -0.33
N PHE A 108 -12.37 -11.02 0.77
CA PHE A 108 -11.40 -9.91 0.85
C PHE A 108 -9.93 -10.36 0.77
N ASN A 109 -9.63 -11.44 0.05
CA ASN A 109 -8.25 -11.94 -0.12
C ASN A 109 -7.34 -10.99 -0.94
N LEU A 110 -7.93 -10.02 -1.65
CA LEU A 110 -7.17 -9.09 -2.50
C LEU A 110 -6.11 -8.33 -1.70
N TYR A 111 -6.50 -7.69 -0.60
CA TYR A 111 -5.59 -6.89 0.24
C TYR A 111 -4.50 -7.72 0.93
N ARG A 112 -4.66 -9.03 0.96
CA ARG A 112 -3.65 -9.94 1.54
C ARG A 112 -2.44 -10.13 0.63
N TRP A 113 -2.65 -10.09 -0.69
CA TRP A 113 -1.60 -10.35 -1.69
C TRP A 113 -1.15 -9.11 -2.46
N ILE A 114 -1.76 -7.96 -2.18
CA ILE A 114 -1.52 -6.70 -2.89
C ILE A 114 -0.07 -6.20 -2.74
N GLU A 115 0.66 -6.64 -1.74
CA GLU A 115 2.05 -6.26 -1.53
C GLU A 115 2.95 -6.73 -2.67
N ILE A 116 2.65 -7.89 -3.26
CA ILE A 116 3.49 -8.45 -4.33
C ILE A 116 3.51 -7.52 -5.54
N PRO A 117 2.36 -7.17 -6.17
CA PRO A 117 2.36 -6.21 -7.27
C PRO A 117 2.84 -4.83 -6.83
N PHE A 118 2.55 -4.39 -5.61
CA PHE A 118 3.02 -3.12 -5.10
C PHE A 118 4.55 -3.04 -5.05
N ILE A 119 5.22 -4.02 -4.42
CA ILE A 119 6.68 -4.05 -4.31
C ILE A 119 7.33 -4.15 -5.69
N LEU A 120 6.77 -4.99 -6.59
CA LEU A 120 7.26 -5.10 -7.97
C LEU A 120 7.20 -3.76 -8.70
N ILE A 121 6.07 -3.06 -8.64
CA ILE A 121 5.90 -1.75 -9.28
C ILE A 121 6.85 -0.73 -8.64
N PHE A 122 7.02 -0.78 -7.32
CA PHE A 122 7.91 0.13 -6.62
C PHE A 122 9.37 -0.06 -7.03
N ILE A 123 9.84 -1.31 -7.13
CA ILE A 123 11.20 -1.63 -7.64
C ILE A 123 11.35 -1.18 -9.09
N LEU A 124 10.35 -1.43 -9.94
CA LEU A 124 10.36 -0.95 -11.33
C LEU A 124 10.43 0.57 -11.42
N GLY A 125 9.89 1.27 -10.43
CA GLY A 125 9.89 2.72 -10.34
C GLY A 125 11.28 3.36 -10.26
N TYR A 126 12.25 2.64 -9.73
CA TYR A 126 13.64 3.10 -9.73
C TYR A 126 14.27 3.11 -11.13
N PHE A 127 13.78 2.28 -12.02
CA PHE A 127 14.36 2.10 -13.34
C PHE A 127 13.52 2.73 -14.46
N LEU A 128 12.21 2.81 -14.28
CA LEU A 128 11.28 3.13 -15.34
C LEU A 128 10.23 4.15 -14.89
N PRO A 129 10.05 5.26 -15.64
CA PRO A 129 9.02 6.28 -15.32
C PRO A 129 7.58 5.76 -15.52
N ILE A 130 7.41 4.56 -16.10
CA ILE A 130 6.09 3.94 -16.33
C ILE A 130 5.39 3.52 -15.03
N SER A 131 6.09 3.50 -13.91
CA SER A 131 5.57 3.03 -12.62
C SER A 131 4.37 3.83 -12.12
N VAL A 132 4.29 5.13 -12.45
CA VAL A 132 3.12 5.96 -12.18
C VAL A 132 1.86 5.37 -12.80
N HIS A 133 1.96 4.93 -14.07
CA HIS A 133 0.82 4.35 -14.77
C HIS A 133 0.46 2.98 -14.19
N LEU A 134 1.46 2.18 -13.82
CA LEU A 134 1.24 0.87 -13.21
C LEU A 134 0.56 0.98 -11.84
N ILE A 135 0.96 1.95 -10.99
CA ILE A 135 0.27 2.23 -9.73
C ILE A 135 -1.18 2.66 -9.97
N ASN A 136 -1.44 3.54 -10.96
CA ASN A 136 -2.79 3.95 -11.29
C ASN A 136 -3.67 2.77 -11.73
N ILE A 137 -3.12 1.87 -12.55
CA ILE A 137 -3.81 0.63 -12.96
C ILE A 137 -4.07 -0.27 -11.74
N LEU A 138 -3.10 -0.38 -10.82
CA LEU A 138 -3.25 -1.15 -9.58
C LEU A 138 -4.38 -0.59 -8.73
N VAL A 139 -4.42 0.73 -8.49
CA VAL A 139 -5.49 1.40 -7.71
C VAL A 139 -6.85 1.22 -8.37
N LEU A 140 -6.93 1.39 -9.70
CA LEU A 140 -8.16 1.17 -10.46
C LEU A 140 -8.64 -0.28 -10.32
N GLY A 141 -7.73 -1.25 -10.46
CA GLY A 141 -8.02 -2.67 -10.28
C GLY A 141 -8.57 -2.98 -8.89
N ILE A 142 -7.95 -2.43 -7.85
CA ILE A 142 -8.43 -2.56 -6.46
C ILE A 142 -9.86 -2.02 -6.33
N GLY A 143 -10.11 -0.82 -6.86
CA GLY A 143 -11.43 -0.20 -6.83
C GLY A 143 -12.49 -1.08 -7.49
N ILE A 144 -12.22 -1.56 -8.71
CA ILE A 144 -13.15 -2.43 -9.48
C ILE A 144 -13.42 -3.74 -8.73
N ILE A 145 -12.38 -4.41 -8.24
CA ILE A 145 -12.53 -5.69 -7.51
C ILE A 145 -13.32 -5.46 -6.21
N THR A 146 -13.06 -4.35 -5.51
CA THR A 146 -13.80 -4.00 -4.28
C THR A 146 -15.27 -3.75 -4.58
N ILE A 147 -15.62 -3.09 -5.71
CA ILE A 147 -17.00 -2.91 -6.16
C ILE A 147 -17.64 -4.27 -6.44
N GLN A 148 -16.98 -5.13 -7.20
CA GLN A 148 -17.49 -6.46 -7.54
C GLN A 148 -17.76 -7.30 -6.29
N GLU A 149 -16.84 -7.26 -5.31
CA GLU A 149 -17.03 -7.93 -4.03
C GLU A 149 -18.20 -7.35 -3.22
N GLY A 150 -18.39 -6.03 -3.26
CA GLY A 150 -19.52 -5.37 -2.64
C GLY A 150 -20.86 -5.86 -3.21
N ILE A 151 -20.95 -5.99 -4.52
CA ILE A 151 -22.13 -6.53 -5.23
C ILE A 151 -22.33 -7.99 -4.86
N LYS A 152 -21.29 -8.82 -4.97
CA LYS A 152 -21.37 -10.27 -4.68
C LYS A 152 -21.81 -10.58 -3.25
N ASN A 153 -21.35 -9.78 -2.29
CA ASN A 153 -21.64 -9.98 -0.87
C ASN A 153 -22.87 -9.19 -0.39
N ASN A 154 -23.60 -8.51 -1.28
CA ASN A 154 -24.69 -7.60 -0.96
C ASN A 154 -24.35 -6.58 0.15
N SER A 155 -23.10 -6.08 0.14
CA SER A 155 -22.55 -5.17 1.16
C SER A 155 -22.38 -3.77 0.61
N LEU A 156 -23.29 -2.86 0.97
CA LEU A 156 -23.20 -1.45 0.56
C LEU A 156 -21.93 -0.76 1.07
N SER A 157 -21.42 -1.14 2.24
CA SER A 157 -20.20 -0.56 2.79
C SER A 157 -18.98 -0.88 1.93
N ILE A 158 -18.84 -2.11 1.43
CA ILE A 158 -17.75 -2.52 0.56
C ILE A 158 -17.88 -1.87 -0.82
N LEU A 159 -19.10 -1.84 -1.36
CA LEU A 159 -19.40 -1.20 -2.64
C LEU A 159 -19.05 0.29 -2.59
N ASN A 160 -19.49 1.00 -1.57
CA ASN A 160 -19.19 2.42 -1.39
C ASN A 160 -17.69 2.68 -1.22
N LEU A 161 -16.95 1.79 -0.54
CA LEU A 161 -15.50 1.88 -0.43
C LEU A 161 -14.83 1.80 -1.81
N GLY A 162 -15.23 0.84 -2.64
CA GLY A 162 -14.70 0.71 -4.01
C GLY A 162 -15.01 1.92 -4.89
N LEU A 163 -16.24 2.44 -4.82
CA LEU A 163 -16.64 3.68 -5.51
C LEU A 163 -15.83 4.88 -5.02
N PHE A 164 -15.59 4.98 -3.73
CA PHE A 164 -14.78 6.06 -3.15
C PHE A 164 -13.33 6.02 -3.64
N ILE A 165 -12.68 4.84 -3.64
CA ILE A 165 -11.30 4.68 -4.14
C ILE A 165 -11.20 5.08 -5.61
N THR A 166 -12.12 4.62 -6.47
CA THR A 166 -12.12 4.95 -7.89
C THR A 166 -12.40 6.43 -8.13
N SER A 167 -13.33 7.02 -7.38
CA SER A 167 -13.63 8.45 -7.48
C SER A 167 -12.46 9.33 -7.07
N LEU A 168 -11.76 8.98 -5.97
CA LEU A 168 -10.55 9.67 -5.54
C LEU A 168 -9.44 9.60 -6.59
N LEU A 169 -9.23 8.42 -7.20
CA LEU A 169 -8.23 8.29 -8.26
C LEU A 169 -8.54 9.21 -9.43
N ILE A 170 -9.81 9.29 -9.85
CA ILE A 170 -10.25 10.17 -10.93
C ILE A 170 -10.02 11.64 -10.55
N VAL A 171 -10.47 12.06 -9.37
CA VAL A 171 -10.28 13.43 -8.89
C VAL A 171 -8.80 13.82 -8.86
N PHE A 172 -7.93 12.99 -8.26
CA PHE A 172 -6.49 13.27 -8.19
C PHE A 172 -5.78 13.21 -9.54
N ARG A 173 -6.39 12.62 -10.56
CA ARG A 173 -5.80 12.56 -11.89
C ARG A 173 -6.16 13.76 -12.77
N PHE A 174 -7.34 14.34 -12.58
CA PHE A 174 -7.86 15.39 -13.45
C PHE A 174 -7.86 16.78 -12.81
N PHE A 175 -7.68 16.89 -11.52
CA PHE A 175 -7.59 18.13 -10.75
C PHE A 175 -6.28 18.20 -9.95
#